data_b4924696db1bf9de9eb148191815a1d8
#
_entry.id   b4924696db1bf9de9eb148191815a1d8
#
_cell.length_a   1.000
_cell.length_b   1.000
_cell.length_c   1.000
_cell.angle_alpha   90.00
_cell.angle_beta   90.00
_cell.angle_gamma   90.00
#
_symmetry.space_group_name_H-M   'P 1'
#
loop_
_entity.id
_entity.type
_entity.pdbx_description
1 polymer ?
#
loop_
_entity_poly.entity_id
_entity_poly.type
_entity_poly.pdbx_seq_one_letter_code
_entity_poly.pdbx_strand_id
1 'polypeptide(L)'
;METTPRTPDLATCALVGSLLTSPALSWRHHGIGLLQAYVVQGPVEYRLHVWHPELRFVDDDSGMLHDHRFHLESLVLLGAMHDTEIVLHSADKGWIVPRPIYRMWEVENARKAAASGEGWVKRLEWGTTATSDGSPLCTIDTIEHVYAQGSRYSYPPRKFHRSESRELTVTLCKKSAQEDVPARILARDGATPKHGIGEPMRLWDEPRKKYIHEAADRLLELARTS
;
A
#
# COMPACT_ATOMS: atom_id res chain seq x y z
N MET A 1 -0.34 -1.31 -22.56
CA MET A 1 -1.21 -0.16 -22.85
C MET A 1 -0.51 1.06 -22.23
N GLU A 2 0.16 1.89 -23.05
CA GLU A 2 0.76 3.12 -22.56
C GLU A 2 -0.35 4.11 -22.22
N THR A 3 -0.51 4.40 -20.94
CA THR A 3 -1.40 5.47 -20.51
C THR A 3 -0.65 6.78 -20.71
N THR A 4 -1.11 7.60 -21.64
CA THR A 4 -0.60 8.97 -21.81
C THR A 4 -0.64 9.69 -20.46
N PRO A 5 0.48 10.22 -19.95
CA PRO A 5 0.48 10.93 -18.68
C PRO A 5 -0.48 12.12 -18.78
N ARG A 6 -1.52 12.11 -17.98
CA ARG A 6 -2.40 13.25 -17.82
C ARG A 6 -1.82 14.16 -16.74
N THR A 7 -1.81 15.44 -16.98
CA THR A 7 -1.47 16.41 -15.93
C THR A 7 -2.41 16.16 -14.75
N PRO A 8 -1.89 15.99 -13.52
CA PRO A 8 -2.76 15.82 -12.36
C PRO A 8 -3.69 17.02 -12.24
N ASP A 9 -4.91 16.76 -11.79
CA ASP A 9 -5.84 17.85 -11.48
C ASP A 9 -5.24 18.72 -10.38
N LEU A 10 -4.94 19.98 -10.74
CA LEU A 10 -4.26 20.94 -9.87
C LEU A 10 -5.06 21.26 -8.63
N ALA A 11 -6.40 21.28 -8.75
CA ALA A 11 -7.28 21.46 -7.59
C ALA A 11 -7.13 20.31 -6.60
N THR A 12 -7.01 19.08 -7.09
CA THR A 12 -6.71 17.90 -6.25
C THR A 12 -5.33 18.00 -5.61
N CYS A 13 -4.30 18.44 -6.35
CA CYS A 13 -2.97 18.64 -5.79
C CYS A 13 -2.96 19.70 -4.67
N ALA A 14 -3.61 20.84 -4.87
CA ALA A 14 -3.73 21.89 -3.86
C ALA A 14 -4.47 21.40 -2.61
N LEU A 15 -5.59 20.71 -2.80
CA LEU A 15 -6.37 20.14 -1.70
C LEU A 15 -5.57 19.12 -0.90
N VAL A 16 -4.95 18.16 -1.57
CA VAL A 16 -4.16 17.12 -0.91
C VAL A 16 -2.92 17.72 -0.24
N GLY A 17 -2.20 18.63 -0.90
CA GLY A 17 -1.07 19.35 -0.30
C GLY A 17 -1.43 20.02 1.02
N SER A 18 -2.59 20.69 1.06
CA SER A 18 -3.09 21.32 2.30
C SER A 18 -3.52 20.30 3.36
N LEU A 19 -4.06 19.15 2.94
CA LEU A 19 -4.50 18.11 3.86
C LEU A 19 -3.31 17.37 4.50
N LEU A 20 -2.21 17.15 3.77
CA LEU A 20 -1.07 16.37 4.27
C LEU A 20 -0.53 16.86 5.62
N THR A 21 -0.50 18.18 5.83
CA THR A 21 -0.03 18.80 7.08
C THR A 21 -1.13 19.08 8.09
N SER A 22 -2.37 18.64 7.81
CA SER A 22 -3.51 18.86 8.71
C SER A 22 -3.31 18.09 10.03
N PRO A 23 -3.48 18.74 11.19
CA PRO A 23 -3.41 18.07 12.49
C PRO A 23 -4.56 17.07 12.70
N ALA A 24 -5.59 17.10 11.87
CA ALA A 24 -6.70 16.15 11.90
C ALA A 24 -6.32 14.79 11.33
N LEU A 25 -5.21 14.67 10.57
CA LEU A 25 -4.76 13.41 10.02
C LEU A 25 -3.89 12.64 11.00
N SER A 26 -4.26 11.38 11.21
CA SER A 26 -3.43 10.42 11.96
C SER A 26 -2.62 9.60 10.97
N TRP A 27 -1.31 9.78 11.01
CA TRP A 27 -0.38 9.09 10.14
C TRP A 27 0.11 7.77 10.75
N ARG A 28 0.41 6.82 9.87
CA ARG A 28 1.03 5.55 10.20
C ARG A 28 2.22 5.31 9.29
N HIS A 29 3.28 4.77 9.85
CA HIS A 29 4.40 4.28 9.07
C HIS A 29 4.18 2.82 8.70
N HIS A 30 4.17 2.52 7.42
CA HIS A 30 4.05 1.16 6.89
C HIS A 30 5.42 0.69 6.39
N GLY A 31 5.82 -0.52 6.79
CA GLY A 31 7.17 -1.04 6.56
C GLY A 31 7.58 -1.22 5.10
N ILE A 32 6.62 -1.24 4.17
CA ILE A 32 6.90 -1.29 2.74
C ILE A 32 7.37 0.05 2.13
N GLY A 33 7.63 1.06 2.97
CA GLY A 33 8.20 2.33 2.51
C GLY A 33 7.19 3.45 2.31
N LEU A 34 6.09 3.47 3.08
CA LEU A 34 5.10 4.55 2.98
C LEU A 34 4.62 5.05 4.34
N LEU A 35 4.24 6.32 4.38
CA LEU A 35 3.39 6.89 5.41
C LEU A 35 1.95 6.92 4.91
N GLN A 36 1.01 6.49 5.74
CA GLN A 36 -0.39 6.35 5.37
C GLN A 36 -1.29 7.12 6.32
N ALA A 37 -2.24 7.88 5.77
CA ALA A 37 -3.34 8.47 6.51
C ALA A 37 -4.69 8.11 5.86
N TYR A 38 -5.74 8.14 6.67
CA TYR A 38 -7.10 7.86 6.22
C TYR A 38 -7.93 9.13 6.19
N VAL A 39 -8.67 9.31 5.10
CA VAL A 39 -9.66 10.38 4.95
C VAL A 39 -11.00 9.72 4.65
N VAL A 40 -12.02 10.03 5.44
CA VAL A 40 -13.37 9.50 5.23
C VAL A 40 -14.27 10.65 4.77
N GLN A 41 -14.90 10.48 3.62
CA GLN A 41 -15.86 11.43 3.08
C GLN A 41 -17.17 10.71 2.76
N GLY A 42 -18.15 10.87 3.65
CA GLY A 42 -19.39 10.10 3.56
C GLY A 42 -19.13 8.60 3.66
N PRO A 43 -19.64 7.78 2.72
CA PRO A 43 -19.41 6.32 2.74
C PRO A 43 -18.06 5.90 2.13
N VAL A 44 -17.27 6.84 1.63
CA VAL A 44 -16.03 6.56 0.89
C VAL A 44 -14.82 6.73 1.79
N GLU A 45 -13.97 5.70 1.84
CA GLU A 45 -12.66 5.75 2.48
C GLU A 45 -11.59 6.03 1.45
N TYR A 46 -10.85 7.11 1.66
CA TYR A 46 -9.65 7.43 0.92
C TYR A 46 -8.42 7.17 1.79
N ARG A 47 -7.29 6.89 1.13
CA ARG A 47 -5.99 6.76 1.76
C ARG A 47 -5.02 7.70 1.07
N LEU A 48 -4.37 8.51 1.87
CA LEU A 48 -3.22 9.29 1.43
C LEU A 48 -1.97 8.49 1.73
N HIS A 49 -1.13 8.29 0.74
CA HIS A 49 0.16 7.64 0.88
C HIS A 49 1.26 8.62 0.49
N VAL A 50 2.25 8.74 1.36
CA VAL A 50 3.53 9.40 1.07
C VAL A 50 4.59 8.31 1.07
N TRP A 51 5.16 8.04 -0.09
CA TRP A 51 6.17 7.01 -0.31
C TRP A 51 7.56 7.66 -0.37
N HIS A 52 8.55 7.00 0.21
CA HIS A 52 9.95 7.36 0.06
C HIS A 52 10.84 6.14 0.30
N PRO A 53 11.95 5.95 -0.47
CA PRO A 53 12.86 4.81 -0.28
C PRO A 53 13.40 4.68 1.14
N GLU A 54 13.72 5.79 1.80
CA GLU A 54 14.23 5.82 3.18
C GLU A 54 13.20 5.40 4.24
N LEU A 55 11.92 5.31 3.88
CA LEU A 55 10.87 4.83 4.78
C LEU A 55 10.77 3.31 4.83
N ARG A 56 11.43 2.61 3.91
CA ARG A 56 11.39 1.16 3.82
C ARG A 56 12.25 0.55 4.94
N PHE A 57 11.69 -0.36 5.73
CA PHE A 57 12.42 -1.12 6.76
C PHE A 57 12.26 -2.63 6.63
N VAL A 58 11.55 -3.10 5.61
CA VAL A 58 11.44 -4.51 5.27
C VAL A 58 12.35 -4.76 4.08
N ASP A 59 13.47 -5.44 4.32
CA ASP A 59 14.52 -5.65 3.31
C ASP A 59 14.27 -6.85 2.41
N ASP A 60 13.40 -7.77 2.83
CA ASP A 60 13.08 -8.98 2.09
C ASP A 60 11.69 -8.88 1.43
N ASP A 61 11.45 -9.72 0.43
CA ASP A 61 10.16 -9.81 -0.28
C ASP A 61 9.03 -10.37 0.60
N SER A 62 9.33 -10.77 1.83
CA SER A 62 8.35 -11.34 2.74
C SER A 62 7.37 -10.27 3.22
N GLY A 63 6.10 -10.41 2.87
CA GLY A 63 5.04 -9.46 3.22
C GLY A 63 4.86 -8.30 2.24
N MET A 64 5.73 -8.16 1.23
CA MET A 64 5.55 -7.17 0.17
C MET A 64 4.62 -7.65 -0.95
N LEU A 65 4.60 -8.96 -1.21
CA LEU A 65 3.71 -9.57 -2.19
C LEU A 65 2.37 -9.85 -1.52
N HIS A 66 1.40 -8.99 -1.74
CA HIS A 66 0.11 -9.06 -1.04
C HIS A 66 -1.07 -8.81 -1.97
N ASP A 67 -2.27 -9.21 -1.51
CA ASP A 67 -3.53 -8.83 -2.14
C ASP A 67 -4.33 -7.89 -1.23
N HIS A 68 -5.38 -7.35 -1.80
CA HIS A 68 -6.39 -6.59 -1.06
C HIS A 68 -7.73 -7.31 -1.10
N ARG A 69 -8.50 -7.22 -0.02
CA ARG A 69 -9.88 -7.68 0.05
C ARG A 69 -10.90 -6.66 -0.49
N PHE A 70 -10.42 -5.56 -1.05
CA PHE A 70 -11.22 -4.48 -1.60
C PHE A 70 -10.67 -4.05 -2.95
N HIS A 71 -11.53 -3.43 -3.76
CA HIS A 71 -11.11 -2.77 -4.97
C HIS A 71 -10.37 -1.49 -4.62
N LEU A 72 -9.16 -1.34 -5.15
CA LEU A 72 -8.30 -0.17 -4.97
C LEU A 72 -8.25 0.61 -6.28
N GLU A 73 -8.62 1.89 -6.24
CA GLU A 73 -8.36 2.86 -7.30
C GLU A 73 -7.32 3.85 -6.78
N SER A 74 -6.27 4.10 -7.53
CA SER A 74 -5.18 4.98 -7.13
C SER A 74 -4.88 6.02 -8.19
N LEU A 75 -4.58 7.24 -7.74
CA LEU A 75 -4.10 8.36 -8.54
C LEU A 75 -2.72 8.75 -8.04
N VAL A 76 -1.72 8.80 -8.93
CA VAL A 76 -0.40 9.33 -8.63
C VAL A 76 -0.41 10.84 -8.75
N LEU A 77 -0.27 11.55 -7.63
CA LEU A 77 -0.29 13.01 -7.56
C LEU A 77 1.10 13.62 -7.72
N LEU A 78 2.14 12.93 -7.26
CA LEU A 78 3.54 13.34 -7.32
C LEU A 78 4.42 12.11 -7.52
N GLY A 79 5.51 12.24 -8.29
CA GLY A 79 6.50 11.18 -8.51
C GLY A 79 6.00 10.04 -9.40
N ALA A 80 6.52 8.84 -9.16
CA ALA A 80 6.16 7.64 -9.90
C ALA A 80 6.03 6.41 -8.99
N MET A 81 5.00 5.59 -9.26
CA MET A 81 4.82 4.29 -8.62
C MET A 81 5.34 3.18 -9.52
N HIS A 82 6.20 2.35 -8.97
CA HIS A 82 6.61 1.08 -9.56
C HIS A 82 5.77 -0.01 -8.93
N ASP A 83 5.07 -0.75 -9.76
CA ASP A 83 4.18 -1.81 -9.32
C ASP A 83 4.47 -3.09 -10.08
N THR A 84 4.46 -4.19 -9.33
CA THR A 84 4.70 -5.52 -9.86
C THR A 84 3.42 -6.34 -9.67
N GLU A 85 2.73 -6.62 -10.74
CA GLU A 85 1.62 -7.57 -10.74
C GLU A 85 2.15 -9.00 -10.63
N ILE A 86 1.49 -9.82 -9.82
CA ILE A 86 1.87 -11.20 -9.56
C ILE A 86 0.86 -12.15 -10.20
N VAL A 87 1.35 -13.03 -11.06
CA VAL A 87 0.58 -14.11 -11.66
C VAL A 87 0.96 -15.41 -11.00
N LEU A 88 -0.02 -16.09 -10.38
CA LEU A 88 0.20 -17.32 -9.64
C LEU A 88 0.11 -18.55 -10.56
N HIS A 89 1.01 -19.50 -10.33
CA HIS A 89 0.98 -20.80 -10.97
C HIS A 89 1.13 -21.91 -9.92
N SER A 90 0.52 -23.07 -10.16
CA SER A 90 0.75 -24.25 -9.31
C SER A 90 2.21 -24.66 -9.35
N ALA A 91 2.78 -25.03 -8.19
CA ALA A 91 4.16 -25.50 -8.11
C ALA A 91 4.38 -26.84 -8.81
N ASP A 92 3.32 -27.62 -9.04
CA ASP A 92 3.38 -28.99 -9.64
C ASP A 92 3.57 -28.96 -11.16
N LYS A 93 3.58 -27.79 -11.78
CA LYS A 93 3.70 -27.64 -13.25
C LYS A 93 5.12 -27.90 -13.76
N GLY A 94 5.80 -28.94 -13.38
CA GLY A 94 7.02 -29.46 -14.01
C GLY A 94 7.91 -28.44 -14.75
N TRP A 95 8.33 -27.37 -14.05
CA TRP A 95 9.15 -26.33 -14.65
C TRP A 95 10.54 -26.86 -15.01
N ILE A 96 10.99 -26.58 -16.23
CA ILE A 96 12.33 -26.98 -16.72
C ILE A 96 13.44 -26.25 -15.92
N VAL A 97 13.16 -25.05 -15.43
CA VAL A 97 14.08 -24.24 -14.60
C VAL A 97 13.50 -24.14 -13.19
N PRO A 98 14.29 -24.40 -12.13
CA PRO A 98 13.84 -24.22 -10.77
C PRO A 98 13.35 -22.78 -10.52
N ARG A 99 12.12 -22.62 -10.02
CA ARG A 99 11.55 -21.34 -9.66
C ARG A 99 11.41 -21.24 -8.14
N PRO A 100 11.49 -20.03 -7.57
CA PRO A 100 11.17 -19.84 -6.16
C PRO A 100 9.74 -20.29 -5.88
N ILE A 101 9.58 -21.04 -4.81
CA ILE A 101 8.29 -21.55 -4.34
C ILE A 101 7.79 -20.62 -3.24
N TYR A 102 6.51 -20.30 -3.28
CA TYR A 102 5.83 -19.42 -2.34
C TYR A 102 4.69 -20.15 -1.65
N ARG A 103 4.44 -19.75 -0.42
CA ARG A 103 3.28 -20.14 0.40
C ARG A 103 2.39 -18.94 0.62
N MET A 104 1.09 -19.17 0.52
CA MET A 104 0.09 -18.15 0.79
C MET A 104 -0.25 -18.14 2.30
N TRP A 105 -0.45 -16.95 2.82
CA TRP A 105 -0.77 -16.70 4.21
C TRP A 105 -1.94 -15.72 4.29
N GLU A 106 -2.95 -16.05 5.10
CA GLU A 106 -4.02 -15.13 5.43
C GLU A 106 -3.59 -14.18 6.54
N VAL A 107 -3.97 -12.91 6.38
CA VAL A 107 -3.69 -11.86 7.34
C VAL A 107 -4.94 -11.53 8.10
N GLU A 108 -5.01 -11.94 9.36
CA GLU A 108 -6.08 -11.48 10.25
C GLU A 108 -5.92 -9.99 10.52
N ASN A 109 -6.90 -9.23 10.07
CA ASN A 109 -6.93 -7.80 10.31
C ASN A 109 -7.42 -7.56 11.74
N ALA A 110 -6.66 -6.81 12.53
CA ALA A 110 -7.08 -6.30 13.83
C ALA A 110 -8.46 -5.58 13.81
N ARG A 111 -8.99 -5.24 12.62
CA ARG A 111 -10.35 -4.72 12.42
C ARG A 111 -11.48 -5.68 12.80
N LYS A 112 -11.32 -7.02 12.68
CA LYS A 112 -12.36 -7.93 13.21
C LYS A 112 -12.50 -7.84 14.73
N ALA A 113 -11.40 -7.58 15.41
CA ALA A 113 -11.43 -7.31 16.85
C ALA A 113 -12.02 -5.93 17.20
N ALA A 114 -11.95 -4.92 16.31
CA ALA A 114 -12.52 -3.58 16.54
C ALA A 114 -14.06 -3.54 16.48
N ALA A 115 -14.71 -4.51 15.83
CA ALA A 115 -16.18 -4.62 15.81
C ALA A 115 -16.80 -4.97 17.18
N SER A 116 -16.00 -5.29 18.20
CA SER A 116 -16.42 -5.63 19.56
C SER A 116 -16.50 -4.44 20.53
N GLY A 117 -16.66 -3.20 20.06
CA GLY A 117 -17.14 -2.09 20.88
C GLY A 117 -16.11 -1.33 21.70
N GLU A 118 -14.82 -1.65 21.64
CA GLU A 118 -13.78 -0.86 22.30
C GLU A 118 -13.07 0.07 21.29
N GLY A 119 -12.96 1.33 21.68
CA GLY A 119 -12.58 2.44 20.79
C GLY A 119 -11.31 2.25 19.94
N TRP A 120 -11.33 2.86 18.79
CA TRP A 120 -10.34 2.84 17.70
C TRP A 120 -8.88 3.03 18.12
N VAL A 121 -8.62 3.68 19.26
CA VAL A 121 -7.28 4.10 19.70
C VAL A 121 -6.49 2.96 20.37
N LYS A 122 -7.14 2.01 21.01
CA LYS A 122 -6.46 0.95 21.79
C LYS A 122 -6.07 -0.30 21.02
N ARG A 123 -6.59 -0.51 19.81
CA ARG A 123 -6.41 -1.76 19.05
C ARG A 123 -5.47 -1.68 17.85
N LEU A 124 -4.79 -0.59 17.70
CA LEU A 124 -3.66 -0.48 16.80
C LEU A 124 -2.36 -0.98 17.46
N GLU A 125 -2.48 -1.50 18.65
CA GLU A 125 -1.43 -2.28 19.28
C GLU A 125 -1.40 -3.67 18.65
N TRP A 126 -0.58 -3.81 17.56
CA TRP A 126 0.32 -4.91 17.35
C TRP A 126 -0.27 -6.33 17.32
N GLY A 127 -0.58 -6.83 16.19
CA GLY A 127 -0.76 -8.24 16.00
C GLY A 127 -1.65 -8.61 14.85
N THR A 128 -1.25 -8.34 13.61
CA THR A 128 -1.72 -9.17 12.51
C THR A 128 -0.96 -10.48 12.63
N THR A 129 -1.65 -11.53 12.96
CA THR A 129 -1.15 -12.89 12.86
C THR A 129 -1.34 -13.33 11.41
N ALA A 130 -0.26 -13.79 10.79
CA ALA A 130 -0.36 -14.47 9.52
C ALA A 130 -0.48 -15.96 9.78
N THR A 131 -1.52 -16.58 9.26
CA THR A 131 -1.73 -18.02 9.29
C THR A 131 -1.65 -18.57 7.88
N SER A 132 -1.00 -19.74 7.70
CA SER A 132 -1.05 -20.40 6.39
C SER A 132 -2.49 -20.74 6.06
N ASP A 133 -2.97 -20.33 4.88
CA ASP A 133 -4.34 -20.58 4.43
C ASP A 133 -4.59 -22.01 3.98
N GLY A 134 -3.56 -22.88 4.05
CA GLY A 134 -3.64 -24.27 3.58
C GLY A 134 -3.62 -24.44 2.06
N SER A 135 -3.50 -23.35 1.30
CA SER A 135 -3.41 -23.41 -0.16
C SER A 135 -2.16 -24.18 -0.62
N PRO A 136 -2.22 -24.84 -1.79
CA PRO A 136 -1.05 -25.44 -2.40
C PRO A 136 0.08 -24.45 -2.60
N LEU A 137 1.30 -24.93 -2.61
CA LEU A 137 2.48 -24.14 -2.97
C LEU A 137 2.36 -23.60 -4.39
N CYS A 138 2.85 -22.40 -4.62
CA CYS A 138 2.80 -21.75 -5.92
C CYS A 138 4.16 -21.20 -6.36
N THR A 139 4.30 -21.03 -7.66
CA THR A 139 5.36 -20.22 -8.27
C THR A 139 4.72 -18.95 -8.82
N ILE A 140 5.52 -17.92 -9.09
CA ILE A 140 5.04 -16.63 -9.58
C ILE A 140 5.72 -16.23 -10.88
N ASP A 141 4.95 -15.56 -11.75
CA ASP A 141 5.46 -14.67 -12.79
C ASP A 141 5.15 -13.23 -12.40
N THR A 142 5.91 -12.29 -12.91
CA THR A 142 5.79 -10.88 -12.60
C THR A 142 5.59 -10.05 -13.85
N ILE A 143 4.74 -9.02 -13.75
CA ILE A 143 4.54 -8.02 -14.81
C ILE A 143 4.78 -6.66 -14.18
N GLU A 144 5.81 -5.97 -14.65
CA GLU A 144 6.20 -4.66 -14.12
C GLU A 144 5.39 -3.54 -14.78
N HIS A 145 4.93 -2.61 -13.97
CA HIS A 145 4.25 -1.39 -14.38
C HIS A 145 4.90 -0.16 -13.75
N VAL A 146 4.94 0.94 -14.50
CA VAL A 146 5.35 2.24 -13.96
C VAL A 146 4.21 3.23 -14.19
N TYR A 147 3.70 3.78 -13.12
CA TYR A 147 2.63 4.77 -13.14
C TYR A 147 3.24 6.13 -12.80
N ALA A 148 3.46 6.96 -13.81
CA ALA A 148 3.96 8.31 -13.66
C ALA A 148 2.91 9.24 -13.03
N GLN A 149 3.33 10.42 -12.61
CA GLN A 149 2.46 11.49 -12.13
C GLN A 149 1.25 11.71 -13.08
N GLY A 150 0.05 11.86 -12.53
CA GLY A 150 -1.20 11.96 -13.25
C GLY A 150 -1.83 10.63 -13.66
N SER A 151 -1.10 9.53 -13.57
CA SER A 151 -1.63 8.21 -13.89
C SER A 151 -2.67 7.73 -12.88
N ARG A 152 -3.67 7.02 -13.38
CA ARG A 152 -4.63 6.27 -12.57
C ARG A 152 -4.44 4.78 -12.83
N TYR A 153 -4.50 4.00 -11.77
CA TYR A 153 -4.49 2.54 -11.86
C TYR A 153 -5.44 1.93 -10.84
N SER A 154 -5.80 0.68 -11.05
CA SER A 154 -6.71 0.00 -10.14
C SER A 154 -6.38 -1.48 -10.00
N TYR A 155 -6.68 -2.01 -8.82
CA TYR A 155 -6.58 -3.43 -8.50
C TYR A 155 -7.93 -3.94 -8.04
N PRO A 156 -8.49 -4.95 -8.72
CA PRO A 156 -9.63 -5.68 -8.18
C PRO A 156 -9.23 -6.40 -6.89
N PRO A 157 -10.20 -6.79 -6.04
CA PRO A 157 -9.92 -7.66 -4.91
C PRO A 157 -9.16 -8.92 -5.33
N ARG A 158 -8.32 -9.43 -4.47
CA ARG A 158 -7.56 -10.69 -4.64
C ARG A 158 -6.47 -10.68 -5.69
N LYS A 159 -6.17 -9.57 -6.31
CA LYS A 159 -5.03 -9.44 -7.20
C LYS A 159 -3.76 -9.24 -6.38
N PHE A 160 -2.82 -10.17 -6.49
CA PHE A 160 -1.52 -10.05 -5.85
C PHE A 160 -0.64 -9.04 -6.57
N HIS A 161 -0.01 -8.18 -5.80
CA HIS A 161 0.93 -7.19 -6.31
C HIS A 161 1.97 -6.79 -5.26
N ARG A 162 2.97 -6.04 -5.71
CA ARG A 162 3.93 -5.31 -4.89
C ARG A 162 4.03 -3.90 -5.43
N SER A 163 3.92 -2.91 -4.56
CA SER A 163 4.14 -1.51 -4.91
C SER A 163 5.36 -0.97 -4.20
N GLU A 164 6.16 -0.18 -4.90
CA GLU A 164 7.32 0.52 -4.36
C GLU A 164 7.50 1.87 -5.03
N SER A 165 8.23 2.77 -4.39
CA SER A 165 8.68 4.02 -5.00
C SER A 165 10.19 4.16 -4.87
N ARG A 166 10.81 4.78 -5.88
CA ARG A 166 12.25 5.09 -5.93
C ARG A 166 12.55 6.54 -5.60
N GLU A 167 11.52 7.33 -5.41
CA GLU A 167 11.56 8.76 -5.10
C GLU A 167 10.40 9.16 -4.21
N LEU A 168 10.36 10.42 -3.76
CA LEU A 168 9.20 10.95 -3.06
C LEU A 168 7.97 10.89 -3.98
N THR A 169 6.99 10.10 -3.59
CA THR A 169 5.77 9.88 -4.38
C THR A 169 4.54 10.04 -3.48
N VAL A 170 3.51 10.67 -4.02
CA VAL A 170 2.22 10.82 -3.34
C VAL A 170 1.12 10.16 -4.15
N THR A 171 0.36 9.29 -3.49
CA THR A 171 -0.81 8.66 -4.10
C THR A 171 -2.07 8.91 -3.28
N LEU A 172 -3.17 9.17 -3.98
CA LEU A 172 -4.52 9.21 -3.41
C LEU A 172 -5.25 7.95 -3.84
N CYS A 173 -5.57 7.10 -2.86
CA CYS A 173 -6.24 5.84 -3.11
C CYS A 173 -7.67 5.89 -2.62
N LYS A 174 -8.61 5.42 -3.44
CA LYS A 174 -10.01 5.19 -3.08
C LYS A 174 -10.23 3.71 -2.90
N LYS A 175 -10.89 3.34 -1.81
CA LYS A 175 -11.26 1.98 -1.49
C LYS A 175 -12.75 1.78 -1.69
N SER A 176 -13.12 0.71 -2.40
CA SER A 176 -14.51 0.33 -2.66
C SER A 176 -14.67 -1.20 -2.69
N ALA A 177 -15.90 -1.70 -2.77
CA ALA A 177 -16.23 -3.11 -2.97
C ALA A 177 -15.42 -4.07 -2.08
N GLN A 178 -15.58 -3.96 -0.76
CA GLN A 178 -14.86 -4.81 0.19
C GLN A 178 -15.49 -6.20 0.32
N GLU A 179 -14.68 -7.24 0.16
CA GLU A 179 -15.04 -8.62 0.46
C GLU A 179 -14.86 -8.93 1.96
N ASP A 180 -15.71 -9.79 2.52
CA ASP A 180 -15.57 -10.24 3.92
C ASP A 180 -14.67 -11.49 4.03
N VAL A 181 -13.46 -11.33 3.62
CA VAL A 181 -12.41 -12.35 3.64
C VAL A 181 -11.08 -11.71 4.06
N PRO A 182 -10.14 -12.45 4.67
CA PRO A 182 -8.85 -11.90 5.03
C PRO A 182 -8.04 -11.49 3.78
N ALA A 183 -7.20 -10.47 3.91
CA ALA A 183 -6.16 -10.19 2.92
C ALA A 183 -5.09 -11.29 2.98
N ARG A 184 -4.36 -11.48 1.88
CA ARG A 184 -3.33 -12.52 1.80
C ARG A 184 -1.98 -11.93 1.43
N ILE A 185 -0.94 -12.65 1.85
CA ILE A 185 0.44 -12.37 1.47
C ILE A 185 1.09 -13.64 0.94
N LEU A 186 2.09 -13.46 0.10
CA LEU A 186 2.97 -14.52 -0.36
C LEU A 186 4.32 -14.38 0.32
N ALA A 187 4.80 -15.45 0.92
CA ALA A 187 6.16 -15.56 1.42
C ALA A 187 6.84 -16.76 0.78
N ARG A 188 8.15 -16.71 0.61
CA ARG A 188 8.93 -17.87 0.15
C ARG A 188 8.65 -19.06 1.07
N ASP A 189 8.56 -20.26 0.49
CA ASP A 189 8.37 -21.47 1.29
C ASP A 189 9.51 -21.63 2.30
N GLY A 190 9.14 -21.92 3.54
CA GLY A 190 10.08 -21.95 4.67
C GLY A 190 10.34 -20.60 5.34
N ALA A 191 9.89 -19.47 4.77
CA ALA A 191 9.96 -18.16 5.40
C ALA A 191 8.69 -17.85 6.18
N THR A 192 8.83 -17.24 7.35
CA THR A 192 7.70 -16.65 8.07
C THR A 192 7.49 -15.23 7.57
N PRO A 193 6.28 -14.87 7.12
CA PRO A 193 6.04 -13.54 6.63
C PRO A 193 6.26 -12.50 7.73
N LYS A 194 7.09 -11.52 7.43
CA LYS A 194 7.27 -10.36 8.28
C LYS A 194 6.26 -9.31 7.84
N HIS A 195 5.30 -9.01 8.70
CA HIS A 195 4.38 -7.92 8.44
C HIS A 195 5.07 -6.58 8.68
N GLY A 196 5.17 -5.82 7.63
CA GLY A 196 5.36 -4.38 7.73
C GLY A 196 4.05 -3.70 8.15
N ILE A 197 3.53 -4.02 9.34
CA ILE A 197 2.33 -3.37 9.86
C ILE A 197 2.67 -1.92 10.16
N GLY A 198 1.81 -1.03 9.69
CA GLY A 198 1.95 0.38 9.93
C GLY A 198 1.96 0.71 11.42
N GLU A 199 3.10 1.12 11.94
CA GLU A 199 3.20 1.69 13.26
C GLU A 199 2.48 3.05 13.29
N PRO A 200 1.67 3.34 14.32
CA PRO A 200 1.19 4.69 14.53
C PRO A 200 2.37 5.64 14.64
N MET A 201 2.36 6.71 13.86
CA MET A 201 3.36 7.75 14.01
C MET A 201 3.12 8.46 15.34
N ARG A 202 4.12 8.45 16.19
CA ARG A 202 4.11 9.18 17.47
C ARG A 202 4.43 10.65 17.22
N LEU A 203 4.04 11.51 18.13
CA LEU A 203 4.27 12.96 18.03
C LEU A 203 5.77 13.33 17.88
N TRP A 204 6.69 12.47 18.32
CA TRP A 204 8.14 12.66 18.22
C TRP A 204 8.81 12.04 16.98
N ASP A 205 8.03 11.50 16.04
CA ASP A 205 8.58 10.95 14.78
C ASP A 205 8.93 12.07 13.77
N GLU A 206 9.60 13.13 14.26
CA GLU A 206 10.02 14.27 13.44
C GLU A 206 10.84 13.88 12.20
N PRO A 207 11.76 12.89 12.26
CA PRO A 207 12.49 12.47 11.06
C PRO A 207 11.60 11.96 9.93
N ARG A 208 10.44 11.39 10.26
CA ARG A 208 9.49 10.87 9.27
C ARG A 208 8.54 11.96 8.76
N LYS A 209 8.19 12.92 9.60
CA LYS A 209 7.32 14.04 9.23
C LYS A 209 7.91 14.91 8.13
N LYS A 210 9.24 15.00 8.02
CA LYS A 210 9.90 15.75 6.94
C LYS A 210 9.36 15.37 5.56
N TYR A 211 9.09 14.08 5.31
CA TYR A 211 8.56 13.61 4.03
C TYR A 211 7.13 14.06 3.76
N ILE A 212 6.31 14.19 4.82
CA ILE A 212 4.95 14.72 4.72
C ILE A 212 4.99 16.19 4.35
N HIS A 213 5.85 16.98 5.01
CA HIS A 213 6.03 18.40 4.72
C HIS A 213 6.58 18.62 3.31
N GLU A 214 7.63 17.90 2.93
CA GLU A 214 8.19 17.97 1.58
C GLU A 214 7.15 17.61 0.52
N ALA A 215 6.36 16.56 0.72
CA ALA A 215 5.28 16.18 -0.18
C ALA A 215 4.22 17.26 -0.31
N ALA A 216 3.83 17.89 0.81
CA ALA A 216 2.87 18.98 0.84
C ALA A 216 3.37 20.21 0.05
N ASP A 217 4.60 20.62 0.30
CA ASP A 217 5.23 21.77 -0.35
C ASP A 217 5.31 21.56 -1.87
N ARG A 218 5.74 20.39 -2.31
CA ARG A 218 5.84 20.05 -3.76
C ARG A 218 4.48 19.99 -4.43
N LEU A 219 3.44 19.46 -3.78
CA LEU A 219 2.09 19.47 -4.34
C LEU A 219 1.50 20.88 -4.44
N LEU A 220 1.74 21.73 -3.43
CA LEU A 220 1.29 23.12 -3.45
C LEU A 220 2.06 23.94 -4.51
N GLU A 221 3.33 23.67 -4.72
CA GLU A 221 4.12 24.27 -5.78
C GLU A 221 3.57 23.90 -7.17
N LEU A 222 3.34 22.60 -7.42
CA LEU A 222 2.71 22.14 -8.67
C LEU A 222 1.38 22.85 -8.94
N ALA A 223 0.56 23.02 -7.92
CA ALA A 223 -0.74 23.68 -8.07
C ALA A 223 -0.63 25.19 -8.38
N ARG A 224 0.52 25.83 -8.15
CA ARG A 224 0.76 27.27 -8.41
C ARG A 224 1.41 27.53 -9.77
N THR A 225 2.18 26.57 -10.28
CA THR A 225 3.05 26.76 -11.46
C THR A 225 2.42 26.33 -12.78
N SER A 226 1.24 25.77 -12.72
CA SER A 226 0.49 25.29 -13.90
C SER A 226 -0.82 26.05 -14.07
#